data_b4421cea4d67b39229926edf520557b7
#
_entry.id   b4421cea4d67b39229926edf520557b7
#
_cell.length_a   1.000
_cell.length_b   1.000
_cell.length_c   1.000
_cell.angle_alpha   90.00
_cell.angle_beta   90.00
_cell.angle_gamma   90.00
#
_symmetry.space_group_name_H-M   'P 1'
#
loop_
_entity.id
_entity.type
_entity.pdbx_description
1 polymer ?
#
loop_
_entity_poly.entity_id
_entity_poly.type
_entity_poly.pdbx_seq_one_letter_code
_entity_poly.pdbx_strand_id
1 'polypeptide(L)'
;MNFNIYDKIKIENTSVIAINNQKAINNSKGSILLIIKNVNLLYNYLIPYLDGLEFITKKYKDYQDFKVLVKVVYYGGKKDKEIKSIILKLSYNMNNYRLSTSTSNSETINSEEKDKLINMTPKVKRLKDGRLLDILSNKVIHQAESSIYKILNPKEEIFIVQTLTEAANIVGVNIKTLSNKLNKEVLDSDEPMVNIKNFKVKRIGVFIGIN
;
A
#
# COMPACT_ATOMS: atom_id res chain seq x y z
N MET A 1 -22.77 11.85 -5.88
CA MET A 1 -21.37 12.13 -6.22
C MET A 1 -20.82 10.93 -6.97
N ASN A 2 -20.70 11.02 -8.30
CA ASN A 2 -20.10 9.93 -9.09
C ASN A 2 -18.59 9.91 -8.83
N PHE A 3 -18.16 9.02 -7.96
CA PHE A 3 -16.75 8.76 -7.73
C PHE A 3 -16.22 7.87 -8.86
N ASN A 4 -15.73 8.46 -9.91
CA ASN A 4 -15.06 7.72 -10.96
C ASN A 4 -13.63 7.41 -10.48
N ILE A 5 -13.43 6.22 -9.91
CA ILE A 5 -12.10 5.73 -9.50
C ILE A 5 -11.09 5.84 -10.66
N TYR A 6 -11.56 5.67 -11.90
CA TYR A 6 -10.71 5.74 -13.11
C TYR A 6 -10.19 7.14 -13.39
N ASP A 7 -10.96 8.21 -13.11
CA ASP A 7 -10.53 9.59 -13.39
C ASP A 7 -9.52 10.11 -12.36
N LYS A 8 -9.51 9.53 -11.16
CA LYS A 8 -8.55 9.88 -10.10
C LYS A 8 -7.29 9.01 -10.10
N ILE A 9 -7.35 7.83 -10.72
CA ILE A 9 -6.22 6.92 -10.83
C ILE A 9 -5.85 6.85 -12.31
N LYS A 10 -5.10 7.83 -12.83
CA LYS A 10 -4.38 7.67 -14.11
C LYS A 10 -3.31 6.59 -13.93
N ILE A 11 -3.72 5.34 -13.90
CA ILE A 11 -2.83 4.21 -13.73
C ILE A 11 -2.83 3.42 -15.02
N GLU A 12 -1.91 3.74 -15.87
CA GLU A 12 -1.41 2.80 -16.85
C GLU A 12 -0.67 1.71 -16.09
N ASN A 13 -1.16 0.46 -16.16
CA ASN A 13 -0.55 -0.78 -15.67
C ASN A 13 0.71 -0.61 -14.81
N THR A 14 0.53 -0.24 -13.55
CA THR A 14 1.62 -0.17 -12.59
C THR A 14 1.72 -1.51 -11.84
N SER A 15 2.86 -1.80 -11.21
CA SER A 15 3.02 -2.95 -10.31
C SER A 15 2.02 -2.96 -9.15
N VAL A 16 1.26 -1.89 -8.96
CA VAL A 16 0.34 -1.62 -7.84
C VAL A 16 -1.10 -1.96 -8.19
N ILE A 17 -1.53 -1.66 -9.43
CA ILE A 17 -2.87 -1.97 -9.95
C ILE A 17 -2.71 -2.60 -11.32
N ALA A 18 -3.43 -3.69 -11.56
CA ALA A 18 -3.51 -4.34 -12.86
C ALA A 18 -4.96 -4.62 -13.24
N ILE A 19 -5.28 -4.43 -14.50
CA ILE A 19 -6.56 -4.84 -15.10
C ILE A 19 -6.26 -5.97 -16.08
N ASN A 20 -6.78 -7.14 -15.79
CA ASN A 20 -6.62 -8.32 -16.61
C ASN A 20 -7.95 -8.71 -17.25
N ASN A 21 -7.98 -8.76 -18.57
CA ASN A 21 -9.12 -9.31 -19.31
C ASN A 21 -8.94 -10.82 -19.42
N GLN A 22 -9.82 -11.58 -18.79
CA GLN A 22 -9.84 -13.04 -18.89
C GLN A 22 -10.81 -13.44 -20.01
N LYS A 23 -10.31 -14.21 -20.97
CA LYS A 23 -11.14 -14.77 -22.05
C LYS A 23 -12.07 -15.87 -21.48
N ALA A 24 -13.21 -16.05 -22.12
CA ALA A 24 -14.10 -17.16 -21.81
C ALA A 24 -13.37 -18.50 -22.05
N ILE A 25 -13.48 -19.42 -21.08
CA ILE A 25 -12.93 -20.77 -21.13
C ILE A 25 -14.02 -21.74 -20.67
N ASN A 26 -14.24 -22.83 -21.40
CA ASN A 26 -15.15 -23.92 -21.01
C ASN A 26 -16.53 -23.44 -20.57
N ASN A 27 -17.29 -22.75 -21.43
CA ASN A 27 -18.61 -22.21 -21.17
C ASN A 27 -18.70 -21.10 -20.10
N SER A 28 -17.58 -20.62 -19.55
CA SER A 28 -17.57 -19.44 -18.69
C SER A 28 -17.64 -18.16 -19.54
N LYS A 29 -18.28 -17.12 -19.03
CA LYS A 29 -18.23 -15.79 -19.65
C LYS A 29 -16.87 -15.16 -19.41
N GLY A 30 -16.39 -14.36 -20.36
CA GLY A 30 -15.21 -13.51 -20.14
C GLY A 30 -15.40 -12.61 -18.92
N SER A 31 -14.31 -12.28 -18.23
CA SER A 31 -14.35 -11.44 -17.05
C SER A 31 -13.21 -10.40 -17.07
N ILE A 32 -13.46 -9.30 -16.37
CA ILE A 32 -12.44 -8.27 -16.12
C ILE A 32 -12.04 -8.40 -14.65
N LEU A 33 -10.74 -8.57 -14.42
CA LEU A 33 -10.16 -8.70 -13.09
C LEU A 33 -9.37 -7.43 -12.75
N LEU A 34 -9.80 -6.72 -11.70
CA LEU A 34 -9.06 -5.62 -11.11
C LEU A 34 -8.24 -6.14 -9.94
N ILE A 35 -6.92 -5.97 -10.00
CA ILE A 35 -5.98 -6.40 -8.97
C ILE A 35 -5.36 -5.16 -8.31
N ILE A 36 -5.58 -4.97 -7.01
CA ILE A 36 -4.97 -3.90 -6.23
C ILE A 36 -4.11 -4.54 -5.14
N LYS A 37 -2.78 -4.37 -5.21
CA LYS A 37 -1.82 -4.96 -4.27
C LYS A 37 -1.34 -4.00 -3.18
N ASN A 38 -1.53 -2.70 -3.36
CA ASN A 38 -1.03 -1.68 -2.44
C ASN A 38 -2.01 -1.45 -1.28
N VAL A 39 -1.56 -1.71 -0.05
CA VAL A 39 -2.39 -1.56 1.15
C VAL A 39 -2.80 -0.11 1.43
N ASN A 40 -2.01 0.88 0.98
CA ASN A 40 -2.37 2.30 1.12
C ASN A 40 -3.58 2.65 0.25
N LEU A 41 -3.60 2.14 -1.00
CA LEU A 41 -4.75 2.31 -1.89
C LEU A 41 -5.98 1.58 -1.35
N LEU A 42 -5.80 0.37 -0.84
CA LEU A 42 -6.90 -0.37 -0.22
C LEU A 42 -7.51 0.41 0.94
N TYR A 43 -6.67 0.86 1.90
CA TYR A 43 -7.14 1.49 3.13
C TYR A 43 -7.69 2.90 2.91
N ASN A 44 -6.99 3.74 2.14
CA ASN A 44 -7.33 5.16 2.03
C ASN A 44 -8.35 5.46 0.92
N TYR A 45 -8.53 4.56 -0.05
CA TYR A 45 -9.39 4.82 -1.21
C TYR A 45 -10.45 3.74 -1.45
N LEU A 46 -10.04 2.46 -1.55
CA LEU A 46 -11.00 1.41 -1.86
C LEU A 46 -11.99 1.18 -0.73
N ILE A 47 -11.51 1.08 0.52
CA ILE A 47 -12.39 0.87 1.68
C ILE A 47 -13.40 2.02 1.84
N PRO A 48 -13.00 3.31 1.86
CA PRO A 48 -13.95 4.42 1.93
C PRO A 48 -14.95 4.46 0.77
N TYR A 49 -14.51 4.09 -0.44
CA TYR A 49 -15.41 3.98 -1.58
C TYR A 49 -16.45 2.86 -1.39
N LEU A 50 -16.01 1.68 -0.98
CA LEU A 50 -16.89 0.54 -0.73
C LEU A 50 -17.82 0.76 0.48
N ASP A 51 -17.38 1.50 1.51
CA ASP A 51 -18.22 1.88 2.65
C ASP A 51 -19.41 2.77 2.25
N GLY A 52 -19.28 3.50 1.15
CA GLY A 52 -20.35 4.31 0.57
C GLY A 52 -21.34 3.53 -0.30
N LEU A 53 -21.12 2.23 -0.52
CA LEU A 53 -22.00 1.38 -1.32
C LEU A 53 -22.91 0.54 -0.43
N GLU A 54 -24.13 0.33 -0.92
CA GLU A 54 -25.08 -0.58 -0.28
C GLU A 54 -24.80 -2.02 -0.73
N PHE A 55 -24.48 -2.89 0.22
CA PHE A 55 -24.24 -4.32 -0.04
C PHE A 55 -25.52 -5.12 0.16
N ILE A 56 -26.12 -5.57 -0.92
CA ILE A 56 -27.36 -6.35 -0.91
C ILE A 56 -27.12 -7.86 -0.71
N THR A 57 -25.86 -8.30 -0.75
CA THR A 57 -25.50 -9.72 -0.78
C THR A 57 -24.85 -10.22 0.50
N LYS A 58 -24.79 -11.56 0.67
CA LYS A 58 -24.05 -12.22 1.75
C LYS A 58 -22.54 -11.87 1.79
N LYS A 59 -22.03 -11.26 0.72
CA LYS A 59 -20.65 -10.75 0.62
C LYS A 59 -20.35 -9.58 1.54
N TYR A 60 -21.38 -8.94 2.11
CA TYR A 60 -21.17 -7.88 3.11
C TYR A 60 -20.33 -8.35 4.30
N LYS A 61 -20.57 -9.57 4.81
CA LYS A 61 -19.78 -10.14 5.90
C LYS A 61 -18.31 -10.32 5.50
N ASP A 62 -18.07 -10.89 4.31
CA ASP A 62 -16.72 -11.05 3.77
C ASP A 62 -16.03 -9.68 3.60
N TYR A 63 -16.78 -8.66 3.18
CA TYR A 63 -16.28 -7.30 3.08
C TYR A 63 -15.89 -6.71 4.44
N GLN A 64 -16.68 -6.89 5.48
CA GLN A 64 -16.35 -6.41 6.83
C GLN A 64 -15.05 -7.08 7.34
N ASP A 65 -14.90 -8.38 7.14
CA ASP A 65 -13.68 -9.10 7.52
C ASP A 65 -12.47 -8.63 6.69
N PHE A 66 -12.64 -8.41 5.39
CA PHE A 66 -11.62 -7.81 4.52
C PHE A 66 -11.19 -6.42 4.99
N LYS A 67 -12.14 -5.56 5.37
CA LYS A 67 -11.89 -4.23 5.90
C LYS A 67 -11.02 -4.27 7.16
N VAL A 68 -11.32 -5.21 8.09
CA VAL A 68 -10.50 -5.43 9.29
C VAL A 68 -9.08 -5.86 8.90
N LEU A 69 -8.92 -6.80 7.98
CA LEU A 69 -7.61 -7.26 7.51
C LEU A 69 -6.79 -6.15 6.89
N VAL A 70 -7.40 -5.33 6.02
CA VAL A 70 -6.73 -4.19 5.39
C VAL A 70 -6.26 -3.19 6.45
N LYS A 71 -7.11 -2.85 7.43
CA LYS A 71 -6.76 -1.97 8.56
C LYS A 71 -5.56 -2.49 9.34
N VAL A 72 -5.60 -3.76 9.74
CA VAL A 72 -4.54 -4.38 10.54
C VAL A 72 -3.20 -4.39 9.79
N VAL A 73 -3.23 -4.73 8.50
CA VAL A 73 -2.03 -4.69 7.66
C VAL A 73 -1.51 -3.26 7.51
N TYR A 74 -2.41 -2.31 7.30
CA TYR A 74 -2.07 -0.88 7.20
C TYR A 74 -1.45 -0.35 8.49
N TYR A 75 -1.91 -0.81 9.65
CA TYR A 75 -1.39 -0.46 10.98
C TYR A 75 -0.10 -1.19 11.36
N GLY A 76 0.43 -2.05 10.49
CA GLY A 76 1.71 -2.75 10.72
C GLY A 76 1.59 -4.06 11.52
N GLY A 77 0.37 -4.61 11.66
CA GLY A 77 0.10 -5.82 12.44
C GLY A 77 0.81 -7.08 11.96
N LYS A 78 1.20 -7.13 10.67
CA LYS A 78 1.95 -8.29 10.12
C LYS A 78 3.28 -8.61 10.83
N LYS A 79 3.87 -7.67 11.56
CA LYS A 79 5.13 -7.87 12.29
C LYS A 79 4.96 -8.58 13.61
N ASP A 80 3.77 -8.53 14.17
CA ASP A 80 3.41 -9.21 15.39
C ASP A 80 3.01 -10.66 15.05
N LYS A 81 3.66 -11.62 15.71
CA LYS A 81 3.42 -13.06 15.44
C LYS A 81 2.02 -13.49 15.85
N GLU A 82 1.51 -12.98 16.97
CA GLU A 82 0.15 -13.27 17.45
C GLU A 82 -0.88 -12.70 16.48
N ILE A 83 -0.77 -11.42 16.17
CA ILE A 83 -1.66 -10.74 15.20
C ILE A 83 -1.62 -11.43 13.83
N LYS A 84 -0.44 -11.84 13.38
CA LYS A 84 -0.30 -12.59 12.11
C LYS A 84 -1.07 -13.91 12.13
N SER A 85 -1.04 -14.65 13.24
CA SER A 85 -1.81 -15.88 13.40
C SER A 85 -3.32 -15.61 13.31
N ILE A 86 -3.80 -14.57 14.00
CA ILE A 86 -5.22 -14.19 13.98
C ILE A 86 -5.65 -13.71 12.58
N ILE A 87 -4.80 -12.96 11.86
CA ILE A 87 -5.03 -12.58 10.46
C ILE A 87 -5.27 -13.81 9.59
N LEU A 88 -4.45 -14.85 9.74
CA LEU A 88 -4.60 -16.09 8.99
C LEU A 88 -5.93 -16.78 9.32
N LYS A 89 -6.28 -16.92 10.61
CA LYS A 89 -7.57 -17.48 11.02
C LYS A 89 -8.74 -16.70 10.40
N LEU A 90 -8.72 -15.36 10.46
CA LEU A 90 -9.79 -14.55 9.87
C LEU A 90 -9.87 -14.74 8.35
N SER A 91 -8.72 -14.79 7.66
CA SER A 91 -8.69 -14.97 6.20
C SER A 91 -9.25 -16.33 5.76
N TYR A 92 -9.01 -17.39 6.53
CA TYR A 92 -9.61 -18.71 6.27
C TYR A 92 -11.10 -18.73 6.49
N ASN A 93 -11.65 -17.93 7.41
CA ASN A 93 -13.09 -17.83 7.65
C ASN A 93 -13.85 -17.01 6.60
N MET A 94 -13.13 -16.26 5.77
CA MET A 94 -13.74 -15.53 4.65
C MET A 94 -14.14 -16.49 3.52
N ASN A 95 -15.15 -16.10 2.75
CA ASN A 95 -15.65 -16.85 1.60
C ASN A 95 -16.15 -18.28 1.92
N ASN A 96 -16.50 -18.57 3.16
CA ASN A 96 -16.99 -19.90 3.61
C ASN A 96 -16.11 -21.04 3.07
N TYR A 97 -14.81 -20.91 3.15
CA TYR A 97 -13.82 -21.89 2.65
C TYR A 97 -13.84 -22.10 1.12
N ARG A 98 -14.54 -21.27 0.37
CA ARG A 98 -14.75 -21.48 -1.08
C ARG A 98 -13.48 -21.48 -1.93
N LEU A 99 -12.39 -20.87 -1.45
CA LEU A 99 -11.13 -20.77 -2.17
C LEU A 99 -10.01 -21.64 -1.62
N SER A 100 -10.26 -22.37 -0.53
CA SER A 100 -9.25 -23.26 0.05
C SER A 100 -9.46 -24.68 -0.40
N THR A 101 -8.55 -25.22 -1.21
CA THR A 101 -8.40 -26.67 -1.43
C THR A 101 -7.63 -27.34 -0.28
N SER A 102 -7.20 -26.55 0.72
CA SER A 102 -6.49 -27.01 1.89
C SER A 102 -7.45 -27.68 2.86
N THR A 103 -7.22 -28.94 3.14
CA THR A 103 -7.91 -29.73 4.18
C THR A 103 -7.34 -29.50 5.58
N SER A 104 -6.40 -28.53 5.73
CA SER A 104 -5.89 -28.18 7.04
C SER A 104 -6.99 -27.63 7.93
N ASN A 105 -7.15 -28.19 9.14
CA ASN A 105 -8.04 -27.71 10.17
C ASN A 105 -7.71 -26.25 10.49
N SER A 106 -8.36 -25.32 9.79
CA SER A 106 -8.24 -23.91 10.12
C SER A 106 -9.02 -23.70 11.42
N GLU A 107 -8.30 -23.37 12.49
CA GLU A 107 -8.94 -22.96 13.73
C GLU A 107 -9.89 -21.79 13.43
N THR A 108 -11.11 -21.88 13.92
CA THR A 108 -12.08 -20.79 13.82
C THR A 108 -11.62 -19.63 14.69
N ILE A 109 -11.73 -18.41 14.14
CA ILE A 109 -11.47 -17.20 14.92
C ILE A 109 -12.55 -17.03 15.98
N ASN A 110 -12.16 -16.78 17.23
CA ASN A 110 -13.09 -16.45 18.30
C ASN A 110 -13.35 -14.93 18.39
N SER A 111 -14.32 -14.52 19.22
CA SER A 111 -14.70 -13.10 19.36
C SER A 111 -13.57 -12.25 19.92
N GLU A 112 -12.82 -12.73 20.92
CA GLU A 112 -11.69 -11.99 21.52
C GLU A 112 -10.58 -11.74 20.51
N GLU A 113 -10.23 -12.75 19.70
CA GLU A 113 -9.25 -12.61 18.63
C GLU A 113 -9.70 -11.58 17.60
N LYS A 114 -10.99 -11.61 17.22
CA LYS A 114 -11.55 -10.63 16.28
C LYS A 114 -11.52 -9.22 16.86
N ASP A 115 -11.87 -9.06 18.13
CA ASP A 115 -11.85 -7.78 18.83
C ASP A 115 -10.43 -7.22 18.97
N LYS A 116 -9.41 -8.07 19.17
CA LYS A 116 -8.00 -7.65 19.11
C LYS A 116 -7.64 -7.03 17.76
N LEU A 117 -8.13 -7.59 16.65
CA LEU A 117 -7.90 -7.01 15.33
C LEU A 117 -8.66 -5.68 15.14
N ILE A 118 -9.92 -5.63 15.56
CA ILE A 118 -10.78 -4.46 15.41
C ILE A 118 -10.22 -3.27 16.22
N ASN A 119 -9.77 -3.52 17.45
CA ASN A 119 -9.28 -2.50 18.37
C ASN A 119 -7.77 -2.24 18.26
N MET A 120 -7.11 -2.85 17.29
CA MET A 120 -5.67 -2.65 17.09
C MET A 120 -5.34 -1.18 16.84
N THR A 121 -4.39 -0.67 17.61
CA THR A 121 -3.79 0.65 17.42
C THR A 121 -2.65 0.62 16.39
N PRO A 122 -2.37 1.75 15.68
CA PRO A 122 -1.26 1.81 14.74
C PRO A 122 0.09 1.51 15.43
N LYS A 123 0.86 0.57 14.88
CA LYS A 123 2.25 0.28 15.27
C LYS A 123 3.26 0.99 14.37
N VAL A 124 2.79 1.50 13.23
CA VAL A 124 3.63 2.21 12.26
C VAL A 124 2.98 3.52 11.86
N LYS A 125 3.83 4.52 11.62
CA LYS A 125 3.48 5.82 11.02
C LYS A 125 3.99 5.85 9.59
N ARG A 126 3.17 6.30 8.66
CA ARG A 126 3.59 6.55 7.27
C ARG A 126 4.09 7.98 7.17
N LEU A 127 5.30 8.12 6.68
CA LEU A 127 5.90 9.42 6.42
C LEU A 127 5.39 9.97 5.09
N LYS A 128 5.48 11.28 4.88
CA LYS A 128 5.06 11.96 3.64
C LYS A 128 5.78 11.41 2.40
N ASP A 129 6.99 10.93 2.55
CA ASP A 129 7.81 10.31 1.49
C ASP A 129 7.54 8.81 1.29
N GLY A 130 6.53 8.26 1.97
CA GLY A 130 6.10 6.86 1.85
C GLY A 130 6.87 5.86 2.70
N ARG A 131 7.91 6.28 3.44
CA ARG A 131 8.60 5.40 4.39
C ARG A 131 7.69 5.02 5.56
N LEU A 132 7.96 3.87 6.17
CA LEU A 132 7.28 3.44 7.38
C LEU A 132 8.20 3.61 8.58
N LEU A 133 7.70 4.34 9.57
CA LEU A 133 8.32 4.52 10.87
C LEU A 133 7.64 3.59 11.87
N ASP A 134 8.41 2.82 12.61
CA ASP A 134 7.93 2.11 13.78
C ASP A 134 7.72 3.09 14.92
N ILE A 135 6.50 3.15 15.47
CA ILE A 135 6.11 4.16 16.46
C ILE A 135 6.86 3.95 17.77
N LEU A 136 7.08 2.69 18.17
CA LEU A 136 7.70 2.37 19.45
C LEU A 136 9.19 2.66 19.46
N SER A 137 9.90 2.22 18.41
CA SER A 137 11.35 2.37 18.32
C SER A 137 11.80 3.68 17.66
N ASN A 138 10.87 4.44 17.09
CA ASN A 138 11.11 5.64 16.28
C ASN A 138 12.15 5.43 15.16
N LYS A 139 12.15 4.22 14.56
CA LYS A 139 13.07 3.85 13.49
C LYS A 139 12.33 3.60 12.18
N VAL A 140 12.93 3.99 11.06
CA VAL A 140 12.44 3.61 9.75
C VAL A 140 12.64 2.12 9.54
N ILE A 141 11.55 1.40 9.36
CA ILE A 141 11.51 -0.05 9.25
C ILE A 141 11.23 -0.54 7.83
N HIS A 142 10.75 0.36 6.97
CA HIS A 142 10.50 0.08 5.57
C HIS A 142 10.70 1.32 4.73
N GLN A 143 11.49 1.19 3.68
CA GLN A 143 11.69 2.24 2.69
C GLN A 143 10.51 2.24 1.71
N ALA A 144 10.25 3.38 1.09
CA ALA A 144 9.20 3.47 0.09
C ALA A 144 9.52 2.55 -1.10
N GLU A 145 8.59 1.66 -1.44
CA GLU A 145 8.75 0.71 -2.56
C GLU A 145 8.70 1.44 -3.91
N SER A 146 7.87 2.46 -4.00
CA SER A 146 7.81 3.36 -5.14
C SER A 146 7.63 4.77 -4.64
N SER A 147 8.52 5.65 -4.99
CA SER A 147 8.47 7.05 -4.62
C SER A 147 8.59 7.90 -5.86
N ILE A 148 7.86 9.00 -5.88
CA ILE A 148 8.10 10.06 -6.84
C ILE A 148 9.23 10.91 -6.29
N TYR A 149 10.17 11.25 -7.14
CA TYR A 149 11.32 12.08 -6.79
C TYR A 149 11.21 13.43 -7.49
N LYS A 150 11.30 14.51 -6.73
CA LYS A 150 11.49 15.87 -7.25
C LYS A 150 12.97 16.17 -7.20
N ILE A 151 13.53 16.56 -8.34
CA ILE A 151 14.94 16.90 -8.50
C ILE A 151 14.98 18.36 -8.97
N LEU A 152 15.78 19.15 -8.28
CA LEU A 152 16.10 20.52 -8.67
C LEU A 152 17.57 20.53 -9.09
N ASN A 153 17.84 20.91 -10.34
CA ASN A 153 19.20 21.03 -10.85
C ASN A 153 19.83 22.40 -10.43
N PRO A 154 21.12 22.62 -10.70
CA PRO A 154 21.78 23.90 -10.39
C PRO A 154 21.21 25.13 -11.10
N LYS A 155 20.41 24.93 -12.16
CA LYS A 155 19.72 26.00 -12.89
C LYS A 155 18.30 26.23 -12.40
N GLU A 156 17.92 25.60 -11.27
CA GLU A 156 16.56 25.63 -10.69
C GLU A 156 15.47 24.96 -11.54
N GLU A 157 15.87 24.17 -12.58
CA GLU A 157 14.91 23.37 -13.33
C GLU A 157 14.43 22.17 -12.51
N ILE A 158 13.14 21.91 -12.58
CA ILE A 158 12.48 20.85 -11.80
C ILE A 158 12.24 19.62 -12.70
N PHE A 159 12.71 18.47 -12.24
CA PHE A 159 12.42 17.17 -12.82
C PHE A 159 11.59 16.35 -11.82
N ILE A 160 10.54 15.69 -12.31
CA ILE A 160 9.73 14.76 -11.53
C ILE A 160 9.84 13.39 -12.19
N VAL A 161 10.35 12.42 -11.45
CA VAL A 161 10.57 11.06 -11.94
C VAL A 161 9.96 10.02 -11.00
N GLN A 162 9.61 8.86 -11.56
CA GLN A 162 8.87 7.82 -10.85
C GLN A 162 9.76 6.69 -10.32
N THR A 163 11.06 6.74 -10.60
CA THR A 163 12.00 5.71 -10.16
C THR A 163 13.27 6.29 -9.57
N LEU A 164 13.84 5.57 -8.59
CA LEU A 164 15.14 5.94 -8.02
C LEU A 164 16.25 5.85 -9.06
N THR A 165 16.11 4.95 -10.03
CA THR A 165 17.07 4.77 -11.13
C THR A 165 17.12 6.02 -12.01
N GLU A 166 15.96 6.52 -12.45
CA GLU A 166 15.89 7.77 -13.22
C GLU A 166 16.44 8.95 -12.43
N ALA A 167 16.07 9.06 -11.15
CA ALA A 167 16.59 10.11 -10.29
C ALA A 167 18.13 10.05 -10.19
N ALA A 168 18.70 8.86 -10.00
CA ALA A 168 20.15 8.67 -9.92
C ALA A 168 20.86 9.01 -11.24
N ASN A 169 20.25 8.66 -12.39
CA ASN A 169 20.78 9.00 -13.72
C ASN A 169 20.81 10.50 -13.96
N ILE A 170 19.73 11.23 -13.63
CA ILE A 170 19.68 12.70 -13.79
C ILE A 170 20.77 13.37 -12.93
N VAL A 171 20.92 12.91 -11.69
CA VAL A 171 21.93 13.47 -10.76
C VAL A 171 23.36 13.00 -11.10
N GLY A 172 23.51 11.96 -11.91
CA GLY A 172 24.80 11.39 -12.29
C GLY A 172 25.51 10.69 -11.12
N VAL A 173 24.76 9.93 -10.31
CA VAL A 173 25.28 9.17 -9.18
C VAL A 173 24.80 7.72 -9.21
N ASN A 174 25.49 6.86 -8.44
CA ASN A 174 25.03 5.50 -8.26
C ASN A 174 23.72 5.46 -7.45
N ILE A 175 22.79 4.57 -7.82
CA ILE A 175 21.49 4.37 -7.15
C ILE A 175 21.66 4.17 -5.64
N LYS A 176 22.65 3.35 -5.24
CA LYS A 176 22.93 3.07 -3.83
C LYS A 176 23.36 4.33 -3.08
N THR A 177 24.16 5.19 -3.72
CA THR A 177 24.62 6.47 -3.15
C THR A 177 23.43 7.41 -2.91
N LEU A 178 22.56 7.56 -3.90
CA LEU A 178 21.35 8.38 -3.77
C LEU A 178 20.40 7.82 -2.70
N SER A 179 20.16 6.50 -2.73
CA SER A 179 19.33 5.82 -1.74
C SER A 179 19.84 6.02 -0.31
N ASN A 180 21.15 5.82 -0.10
CA ASN A 180 21.75 5.98 1.22
C ASN A 180 21.61 7.42 1.74
N LYS A 181 21.80 8.42 0.89
CA LYS A 181 21.60 9.81 1.28
C LYS A 181 20.14 10.10 1.61
N LEU A 182 19.21 9.73 0.74
CA LEU A 182 17.77 9.90 0.98
C LEU A 182 17.26 9.17 2.24
N ASN A 183 17.95 8.09 2.65
CA ASN A 183 17.58 7.33 3.84
C ASN A 183 18.19 7.88 5.13
N LYS A 184 19.28 8.62 5.04
CA LYS A 184 19.95 9.23 6.20
C LYS A 184 19.28 10.52 6.66
N GLU A 185 18.51 11.16 5.79
CA GLU A 185 17.94 12.45 6.14
C GLU A 185 16.79 12.36 7.12
N VAL A 186 16.83 13.28 7.97
CA VAL A 186 16.27 13.40 9.29
C VAL A 186 14.75 13.31 9.25
N LEU A 187 14.23 12.52 10.18
CA LEU A 187 12.81 12.34 10.45
C LEU A 187 12.11 13.64 10.90
N ASP A 188 12.87 14.68 11.22
CA ASP A 188 12.38 15.92 11.83
C ASP A 188 12.05 17.04 10.83
N SER A 189 12.38 16.88 9.54
CA SER A 189 11.98 17.88 8.55
C SER A 189 10.71 17.47 7.83
N ASP A 190 9.76 18.37 7.75
CA ASP A 190 8.51 18.18 6.99
C ASP A 190 8.77 17.96 5.49
N GLU A 191 9.96 18.29 5.01
CA GLU A 191 10.36 18.18 3.61
C GLU A 191 11.85 17.87 3.44
N PRO A 192 12.32 16.64 3.73
CA PRO A 192 13.73 16.29 3.59
C PRO A 192 14.20 16.42 2.15
N MET A 193 15.07 17.40 1.89
CA MET A 193 15.78 17.54 0.61
C MET A 193 17.22 17.13 0.77
N VAL A 194 17.72 16.33 -0.14
CA VAL A 194 19.11 15.87 -0.17
C VAL A 194 19.91 16.70 -1.15
N ASN A 195 21.02 17.28 -0.69
CA ASN A 195 21.98 17.92 -1.57
C ASN A 195 23.02 16.89 -2.04
N ILE A 196 23.13 16.71 -3.36
CA ILE A 196 24.10 15.82 -3.97
C ILE A 196 24.55 16.37 -5.34
N LYS A 197 25.87 16.58 -5.54
CA LYS A 197 26.45 17.15 -6.76
C LYS A 197 25.73 18.43 -7.24
N ASN A 198 25.42 19.36 -6.35
CA ASN A 198 24.69 20.60 -6.64
C ASN A 198 23.21 20.41 -7.06
N PHE A 199 22.69 19.19 -7.04
CA PHE A 199 21.26 18.91 -7.17
C PHE A 199 20.61 18.84 -5.79
N LYS A 200 19.35 19.29 -5.71
CA LYS A 200 18.49 19.04 -4.55
C LYS A 200 17.48 17.96 -4.92
N VAL A 201 17.48 16.85 -4.19
CA VAL A 201 16.58 15.71 -4.46
C VAL A 201 15.66 15.48 -3.26
N LYS A 202 14.39 15.27 -3.52
CA LYS A 202 13.35 15.02 -2.52
C LYS A 202 12.45 13.86 -2.95
N ARG A 203 12.08 13.00 -1.99
CA ARG A 203 10.93 12.12 -2.16
C ARG A 203 9.64 12.92 -1.93
N ILE A 204 8.73 12.93 -2.89
CA ILE A 204 7.46 13.65 -2.76
C ILE A 204 6.27 12.71 -2.54
N GLY A 205 6.53 11.50 -2.17
CA GLY A 205 5.52 10.53 -1.76
C GLY A 205 5.61 9.21 -2.50
N VAL A 206 4.78 8.30 -2.06
CA VAL A 206 4.44 7.11 -2.83
C VAL A 206 3.52 7.56 -3.95
N PHE A 207 3.69 7.01 -5.16
CA PHE A 207 2.79 7.26 -6.27
C PHE A 207 1.36 6.91 -5.87
N ILE A 208 0.67 7.88 -5.37
CA ILE A 208 -0.78 7.91 -5.28
C ILE A 208 -1.16 8.99 -6.25
N GLY A 209 -1.58 8.59 -7.44
CA GLY A 209 -2.02 9.52 -8.49
C GLY A 209 -3.29 10.25 -8.09
N ILE A 210 -3.18 11.08 -7.05
CA ILE A 210 -4.29 11.93 -6.59
C ILE A 210 -3.69 13.27 -6.22
N ASN A 211 -3.86 14.21 -7.09
CA ASN A 211 -4.00 15.60 -6.76
C ASN A 211 -5.49 15.91 -6.75
#